data_b38ab1e2c2ee0d12cc3445e309055109
#
_entry.id   b38ab1e2c2ee0d12cc3445e309055109
#
_cell.length_a   1.000
_cell.length_b   1.000
_cell.length_c   1.000
_cell.angle_alpha   90.00
_cell.angle_beta   90.00
_cell.angle_gamma   90.00
#
_symmetry.space_group_name_H-M   'P 1'
#
loop_
_entity.id
_entity.type
_entity.pdbx_description
1 polymer ?
#
loop_
_entity_poly.entity_id
_entity_poly.type
_entity_poly.pdbx_seq_one_letter_code
_entity_poly.pdbx_strand_id
1 'polypeptide(L)'
;MAGGGEQYEASASALGYLFQFAKALHTCIEQWMNAGMDWSVAVEAADDIEKHTGSVTDLLQLKQRAEGVRLTDTSEDLWKTLRIWAEAAKAGRIDLAETNLLLLTTADLPEGSAGFCLQPQDSQHRNEDQALELLRAARKASKVSKGALLSCFAAFDRLDADDTPLQRTLISRIQVLGGTPDITDVRKSMLGIAAFAVGHEAAKAFLARLEGWFYDRVIEQMRTPGGSPVTGTEFDQVLTDLQHQFRYDNLPIDRDITGMAPDVSEAADKTFVRQLGLIGVGSERIGYAVRDYIRAFTQRSRWSDENLLRAGEIGEYERKLVEEWRSRFAEMAEDLGPEATEQEKKREAKLIYRWVDREARFQIRAGCDEVFVAKGSYHMLADELRVGWHPDFSARLMALLEPAGAR
;
A
#
# COMPACT_ATOMS: atom_id res chain seq x y z
N MET A 1 23.61 32.07 8.44
CA MET A 1 22.80 31.38 7.42
C MET A 1 23.46 30.02 7.11
N ALA A 2 23.18 29.00 7.96
CA ALA A 2 23.75 27.64 7.83
C ALA A 2 22.65 26.57 7.96
N GLY A 3 21.44 26.83 7.47
CA GLY A 3 20.30 25.91 7.63
C GLY A 3 19.78 25.30 6.32
N GLY A 4 20.34 25.66 5.16
CA GLY A 4 19.81 25.19 3.86
C GLY A 4 20.36 23.84 3.40
N GLY A 5 21.62 23.52 3.72
CA GLY A 5 22.30 22.30 3.24
C GLY A 5 21.76 21.03 3.89
N GLU A 6 21.58 21.01 5.21
CA GLU A 6 21.11 19.82 5.95
C GLU A 6 19.66 19.45 5.59
N GLN A 7 18.80 20.43 5.29
CA GLN A 7 17.41 20.19 4.91
C GLN A 7 17.29 19.58 3.51
N TYR A 8 18.17 19.93 2.58
CA TYR A 8 18.23 19.34 1.24
C TYR A 8 18.80 17.91 1.26
N GLU A 9 19.79 17.62 2.10
CA GLU A 9 20.35 16.27 2.26
C GLU A 9 19.33 15.29 2.87
N ALA A 10 18.56 15.74 3.87
CA ALA A 10 17.50 14.92 4.49
C ALA A 10 16.39 14.57 3.49
N SER A 11 15.97 15.54 2.65
CA SER A 11 14.93 15.31 1.63
C SER A 11 15.42 14.35 0.53
N ALA A 12 16.67 14.47 0.10
CA ALA A 12 17.27 13.58 -0.90
C ALA A 12 17.39 12.15 -0.37
N SER A 13 17.78 11.98 0.89
CA SER A 13 17.84 10.67 1.55
C SER A 13 16.46 10.03 1.66
N ALA A 14 15.45 10.79 2.10
CA ALA A 14 14.07 10.30 2.19
C ALA A 14 13.53 9.85 0.83
N LEU A 15 13.75 10.64 -0.23
CA LEU A 15 13.38 10.26 -1.59
C LEU A 15 14.10 8.99 -2.06
N GLY A 16 15.35 8.78 -1.65
CA GLY A 16 16.11 7.55 -1.92
C GLY A 16 15.41 6.32 -1.36
N TYR A 17 15.01 6.35 -0.08
CA TYR A 17 14.28 5.24 0.54
C TYR A 17 12.91 5.02 -0.11
N LEU A 18 12.15 6.07 -0.39
CA LEU A 18 10.87 5.94 -1.11
C LEU A 18 11.06 5.33 -2.49
N PHE A 19 12.14 5.65 -3.19
CA PHE A 19 12.46 5.06 -4.48
C PHE A 19 12.78 3.57 -4.36
N GLN A 20 13.54 3.16 -3.34
CA GLN A 20 13.83 1.74 -3.07
C GLN A 20 12.52 0.96 -2.87
N PHE A 21 11.60 1.46 -2.04
CA PHE A 21 10.29 0.83 -1.83
C PHE A 21 9.48 0.71 -3.13
N ALA A 22 9.38 1.80 -3.90
CA ALA A 22 8.63 1.80 -5.15
C ALA A 22 9.24 0.83 -6.17
N LYS A 23 10.58 0.80 -6.29
CA LYS A 23 11.27 -0.12 -7.20
C LYS A 23 11.17 -1.57 -6.74
N ALA A 24 11.24 -1.84 -5.45
CA ALA A 24 11.07 -3.19 -4.91
C ALA A 24 9.65 -3.75 -5.20
N LEU A 25 8.61 -2.93 -4.97
CA LEU A 25 7.24 -3.32 -5.33
C LEU A 25 7.10 -3.52 -6.85
N HIS A 26 7.63 -2.62 -7.65
CA HIS A 26 7.64 -2.76 -9.10
C HIS A 26 8.35 -4.05 -9.53
N THR A 27 9.48 -4.39 -8.89
CA THR A 27 10.19 -5.66 -9.12
C THR A 27 9.32 -6.88 -8.78
N CYS A 28 8.56 -6.84 -7.66
CA CYS A 28 7.60 -7.90 -7.34
C CYS A 28 6.54 -8.06 -8.45
N ILE A 29 5.99 -6.95 -8.95
CA ILE A 29 5.02 -6.96 -10.04
C ILE A 29 5.64 -7.53 -11.32
N GLU A 30 6.84 -7.11 -11.70
CA GLU A 30 7.58 -7.62 -12.88
C GLU A 30 7.85 -9.13 -12.76
N GLN A 31 8.27 -9.60 -11.57
CA GLN A 31 8.49 -11.03 -11.33
C GLN A 31 7.19 -11.82 -11.40
N TRP A 32 6.13 -11.35 -10.80
CA TRP A 32 4.81 -11.97 -10.86
C TRP A 32 4.29 -12.11 -12.29
N MET A 33 4.54 -11.10 -13.14
CA MET A 33 4.12 -11.13 -14.55
C MET A 33 4.94 -12.08 -15.42
N ASN A 34 6.23 -12.32 -15.09
CA ASN A 34 7.19 -12.91 -16.03
C ASN A 34 7.87 -14.19 -15.54
N ALA A 35 7.93 -14.48 -14.24
CA ALA A 35 8.81 -15.50 -13.68
C ALA A 35 8.12 -16.65 -12.92
N GLY A 36 6.78 -16.77 -12.99
CA GLY A 36 6.04 -17.74 -12.15
C GLY A 36 6.07 -17.35 -10.68
N MET A 37 6.20 -18.34 -9.74
CA MET A 37 6.11 -18.09 -8.30
C MET A 37 7.42 -18.36 -7.55
N ASP A 38 8.43 -18.89 -8.21
CA ASP A 38 9.72 -19.24 -7.59
C ASP A 38 10.67 -18.02 -7.54
N TRP A 39 10.26 -17.01 -6.79
CA TRP A 39 11.06 -15.82 -6.56
C TRP A 39 10.80 -15.24 -5.16
N SER A 40 11.75 -14.43 -4.72
CA SER A 40 11.56 -13.59 -3.54
C SER A 40 12.27 -12.25 -3.68
N VAL A 41 11.76 -11.23 -2.96
CA VAL A 41 12.31 -9.87 -2.93
C VAL A 41 12.42 -9.42 -1.48
N ALA A 42 13.59 -8.91 -1.10
CA ALA A 42 13.86 -8.28 0.18
C ALA A 42 14.36 -6.85 -0.03
N VAL A 43 14.10 -5.97 0.92
CA VAL A 43 14.57 -4.57 0.93
C VAL A 43 15.56 -4.39 2.07
N GLU A 44 16.68 -3.67 1.82
CA GLU A 44 17.73 -3.40 2.83
C GLU A 44 18.24 -4.68 3.52
N ALA A 45 18.40 -5.77 2.77
CA ALA A 45 18.97 -7.03 3.28
C ALA A 45 20.48 -7.10 3.02
N ALA A 46 20.91 -7.58 1.86
CA ALA A 46 22.32 -7.56 1.45
C ALA A 46 22.69 -6.31 0.64
N ASP A 47 21.70 -5.67 0.04
CA ASP A 47 21.80 -4.40 -0.71
C ASP A 47 20.46 -3.64 -0.62
N ASP A 48 20.29 -2.54 -1.38
CA ASP A 48 19.03 -1.76 -1.40
C ASP A 48 17.83 -2.68 -1.71
N ILE A 49 17.98 -3.56 -2.72
CA ILE A 49 17.02 -4.63 -3.04
C ILE A 49 17.79 -5.92 -3.32
N GLU A 50 17.37 -6.99 -2.70
CA GLU A 50 17.82 -8.36 -2.97
C GLU A 50 16.68 -9.14 -3.63
N LYS A 51 16.93 -9.70 -4.82
CA LYS A 51 15.98 -10.50 -5.57
C LYS A 51 16.55 -11.89 -5.81
N HIS A 52 15.80 -12.92 -5.49
CA HIS A 52 16.11 -14.29 -5.84
C HIS A 52 15.13 -14.82 -6.89
N THR A 53 15.63 -15.55 -7.86
CA THR A 53 14.83 -16.26 -8.87
C THR A 53 15.50 -17.61 -9.15
N GLY A 54 14.89 -18.69 -8.68
CA GLY A 54 15.56 -20.00 -8.64
C GLY A 54 16.85 -19.95 -7.83
N SER A 55 18.00 -20.32 -8.44
CA SER A 55 19.33 -20.25 -7.79
C SER A 55 20.05 -18.92 -7.96
N VAL A 56 19.52 -18.02 -8.77
CA VAL A 56 20.19 -16.74 -9.09
C VAL A 56 19.77 -15.65 -8.11
N THR A 57 20.76 -14.95 -7.57
CA THR A 57 20.58 -13.75 -6.73
C THR A 57 20.96 -12.50 -7.52
N ASP A 58 20.05 -11.53 -7.56
CA ASP A 58 20.34 -10.19 -8.07
C ASP A 58 20.38 -9.21 -6.90
N LEU A 59 21.51 -8.52 -6.69
CA LEU A 59 21.64 -7.44 -5.72
C LEU A 59 21.56 -6.11 -6.46
N LEU A 60 20.56 -5.31 -6.15
CA LEU A 60 20.27 -4.05 -6.81
C LEU A 60 20.65 -2.88 -5.90
N GLN A 61 21.59 -2.06 -6.35
CA GLN A 61 21.91 -0.78 -5.74
C GLN A 61 21.27 0.35 -6.55
N LEU A 62 20.51 1.21 -5.89
CA LEU A 62 19.75 2.28 -6.54
C LEU A 62 20.39 3.65 -6.27
N LYS A 63 20.54 4.45 -7.32
CA LYS A 63 21.06 5.82 -7.23
C LYS A 63 20.17 6.78 -8.01
N GLN A 64 19.27 7.47 -7.31
CA GLN A 64 18.45 8.51 -7.90
C GLN A 64 19.25 9.83 -7.92
N ARG A 65 19.36 10.43 -9.08
CA ARG A 65 20.07 11.70 -9.32
C ARG A 65 19.19 12.66 -10.10
N ALA A 66 19.48 13.96 -9.99
CA ALA A 66 18.82 14.98 -10.79
C ALA A 66 19.09 14.77 -12.28
N GLU A 67 18.19 15.28 -13.11
CA GLU A 67 18.34 15.25 -14.57
C GLU A 67 19.65 15.89 -15.02
N GLY A 68 20.30 15.30 -16.02
CA GLY A 68 21.57 15.75 -16.59
C GLY A 68 22.82 15.38 -15.78
N VAL A 69 22.69 14.71 -14.63
CA VAL A 69 23.84 14.15 -13.90
C VAL A 69 24.41 12.95 -14.67
N ARG A 70 25.72 12.84 -14.69
CA ARG A 70 26.48 11.78 -15.41
C ARG A 70 27.23 10.89 -14.43
N LEU A 71 27.15 9.58 -14.60
CA LEU A 71 27.94 8.61 -13.84
C LEU A 71 29.31 8.44 -14.52
N THR A 72 30.31 9.17 -14.02
CA THR A 72 31.69 9.11 -14.52
C THR A 72 32.53 8.11 -13.72
N ASP A 73 33.72 7.77 -14.19
CA ASP A 73 34.67 6.85 -13.54
C ASP A 73 35.18 7.35 -12.18
N THR A 74 34.97 8.63 -11.85
CA THR A 74 35.31 9.23 -10.55
C THR A 74 34.12 9.51 -9.69
N SER A 75 32.88 9.14 -10.13
CA SER A 75 31.64 9.38 -9.38
C SER A 75 31.66 8.63 -8.06
N GLU A 76 31.33 9.34 -7.00
CA GLU A 76 31.29 8.79 -5.64
C GLU A 76 30.26 7.64 -5.51
N ASP A 77 29.13 7.72 -6.21
CA ASP A 77 28.11 6.67 -6.24
C ASP A 77 28.66 5.35 -6.76
N LEU A 78 29.39 5.38 -7.89
CA LEU A 78 30.01 4.19 -8.46
C LEU A 78 30.99 3.56 -7.46
N TRP A 79 31.87 4.36 -6.85
CA TRP A 79 32.88 3.87 -5.93
C TRP A 79 32.30 3.42 -4.58
N LYS A 80 31.26 4.07 -4.07
CA LYS A 80 30.55 3.59 -2.87
C LYS A 80 29.91 2.23 -3.11
N THR A 81 29.28 2.06 -4.26
CA THR A 81 28.67 0.79 -4.66
C THR A 81 29.72 -0.31 -4.81
N LEU A 82 30.82 -0.03 -5.55
CA LEU A 82 31.95 -0.95 -5.68
C LEU A 82 32.51 -1.38 -4.32
N ARG A 83 32.62 -0.44 -3.37
CA ARG A 83 33.11 -0.74 -2.01
C ARG A 83 32.18 -1.72 -1.30
N ILE A 84 30.86 -1.49 -1.32
CA ILE A 84 29.87 -2.36 -0.67
C ILE A 84 30.02 -3.79 -1.19
N TRP A 85 30.04 -3.96 -2.49
CA TRP A 85 30.17 -5.26 -3.13
C TRP A 85 31.55 -5.90 -2.93
N ALA A 86 32.62 -5.13 -2.99
CA ALA A 86 33.97 -5.61 -2.72
C ALA A 86 34.15 -6.13 -1.29
N GLU A 87 33.62 -5.39 -0.30
CA GLU A 87 33.64 -5.81 1.10
C GLU A 87 32.76 -7.04 1.35
N ALA A 88 31.60 -7.13 0.69
CA ALA A 88 30.72 -8.29 0.81
C ALA A 88 31.32 -9.55 0.16
N ALA A 89 31.92 -9.41 -1.04
CA ALA A 89 32.59 -10.52 -1.73
C ALA A 89 33.81 -11.03 -0.93
N LYS A 90 34.68 -10.12 -0.45
CA LYS A 90 35.84 -10.51 0.35
C LYS A 90 35.49 -11.16 1.68
N ALA A 91 34.37 -10.75 2.28
CA ALA A 91 33.86 -11.34 3.50
C ALA A 91 33.09 -12.66 3.28
N GLY A 92 32.94 -13.12 2.05
CA GLY A 92 32.17 -14.34 1.72
C GLY A 92 30.66 -14.20 1.99
N ARG A 93 30.13 -12.97 2.08
CA ARG A 93 28.71 -12.70 2.28
C ARG A 93 27.89 -12.84 1.01
N ILE A 94 28.53 -12.73 -0.15
CA ILE A 94 27.92 -12.95 -1.47
C ILE A 94 28.76 -13.97 -2.23
N ASP A 95 28.07 -14.88 -2.93
CA ASP A 95 28.69 -15.83 -3.85
C ASP A 95 28.66 -15.24 -5.27
N LEU A 96 29.82 -14.78 -5.74
CA LEU A 96 29.94 -14.20 -7.07
C LEU A 96 29.65 -15.19 -8.21
N ALA A 97 29.59 -16.51 -7.96
CA ALA A 97 29.23 -17.49 -8.99
C ALA A 97 27.74 -17.42 -9.31
N GLU A 98 26.89 -17.15 -8.32
CA GLU A 98 25.41 -17.15 -8.43
C GLU A 98 24.78 -15.77 -8.25
N THR A 99 25.60 -14.72 -8.05
CA THR A 99 25.10 -13.37 -7.79
C THR A 99 25.42 -12.41 -8.93
N ASN A 100 24.41 -11.71 -9.42
CA ASN A 100 24.55 -10.54 -10.27
C ASN A 100 24.49 -9.26 -9.44
N LEU A 101 25.27 -8.26 -9.80
CA LEU A 101 25.40 -6.99 -9.11
C LEU A 101 24.89 -5.87 -10.04
N LEU A 102 23.74 -5.30 -9.74
CA LEU A 102 23.05 -4.35 -10.61
C LEU A 102 23.09 -2.94 -9.99
N LEU A 103 23.80 -2.01 -10.63
CA LEU A 103 23.72 -0.58 -10.31
C LEU A 103 22.68 0.08 -11.20
N LEU A 104 21.54 0.45 -10.64
CA LEU A 104 20.48 1.20 -11.32
C LEU A 104 20.62 2.68 -10.97
N THR A 105 20.79 3.52 -11.99
CA THR A 105 20.93 4.97 -11.77
C THR A 105 20.13 5.78 -12.78
N THR A 106 19.49 6.85 -12.32
CA THR A 106 18.85 7.84 -13.20
C THR A 106 19.87 8.71 -13.95
N ALA A 107 21.17 8.65 -13.55
CA ALA A 107 22.25 9.37 -14.23
C ALA A 107 22.57 8.75 -15.59
N ASP A 108 22.99 9.59 -16.54
CA ASP A 108 23.47 9.14 -17.84
C ASP A 108 24.85 8.47 -17.75
N LEU A 109 25.06 7.45 -18.59
CA LEU A 109 26.37 6.80 -18.73
C LEU A 109 27.17 7.44 -19.88
N PRO A 110 28.22 8.17 -19.59
CA PRO A 110 29.10 8.74 -20.65
C PRO A 110 29.67 7.63 -21.51
N GLU A 111 29.61 7.78 -22.83
CA GLU A 111 30.29 6.88 -23.77
C GLU A 111 31.78 6.77 -23.43
N GLY A 112 32.31 5.54 -23.42
CA GLY A 112 33.68 5.27 -23.05
C GLY A 112 34.00 5.32 -21.56
N SER A 113 33.02 5.50 -20.67
CA SER A 113 33.19 5.34 -19.21
C SER A 113 33.11 3.88 -18.77
N ALA A 114 33.63 3.58 -17.59
CA ALA A 114 33.52 2.23 -16.99
C ALA A 114 32.08 1.80 -16.85
N GLY A 115 31.17 2.69 -16.40
CA GLY A 115 29.73 2.39 -16.33
C GLY A 115 29.11 2.05 -17.69
N PHE A 116 29.53 2.75 -18.76
CA PHE A 116 29.09 2.44 -20.12
C PHE A 116 29.60 1.07 -20.61
N CYS A 117 30.84 0.71 -20.26
CA CYS A 117 31.38 -0.61 -20.56
C CYS A 117 30.79 -1.74 -19.69
N LEU A 118 30.05 -1.43 -18.63
CA LEU A 118 29.40 -2.39 -17.74
C LEU A 118 27.88 -2.47 -17.97
N GLN A 119 27.39 -2.07 -19.13
CA GLN A 119 25.99 -2.26 -19.48
C GLN A 119 25.57 -3.74 -19.40
N PRO A 120 24.25 -4.07 -19.42
CA PRO A 120 23.77 -5.44 -19.34
C PRO A 120 24.49 -6.43 -20.26
N GLN A 121 24.42 -7.73 -19.92
CA GLN A 121 25.19 -8.79 -20.59
C GLN A 121 24.94 -8.90 -22.11
N ASP A 122 23.76 -8.51 -22.55
CA ASP A 122 23.33 -8.51 -23.95
C ASP A 122 23.71 -7.24 -24.73
N SER A 123 24.28 -6.25 -24.04
CA SER A 123 24.70 -5.00 -24.68
C SER A 123 25.96 -5.19 -25.53
N GLN A 124 25.91 -4.68 -26.78
CA GLN A 124 27.06 -4.62 -27.66
C GLN A 124 28.22 -3.74 -27.15
N HIS A 125 27.93 -2.89 -26.16
CA HIS A 125 28.94 -1.97 -25.56
C HIS A 125 29.62 -2.58 -24.34
N ARG A 126 29.23 -3.77 -23.91
CA ARG A 126 29.81 -4.43 -22.75
C ARG A 126 31.28 -4.83 -23.03
N ASN A 127 32.19 -4.37 -22.17
CA ASN A 127 33.62 -4.70 -22.22
C ASN A 127 34.19 -4.65 -20.80
N GLU A 128 34.25 -5.77 -20.14
CA GLU A 128 34.66 -5.88 -18.73
C GLU A 128 36.16 -5.55 -18.53
N ASP A 129 36.99 -5.96 -19.47
CA ASP A 129 38.42 -5.64 -19.40
C ASP A 129 38.68 -4.15 -19.52
N GLN A 130 38.03 -3.48 -20.46
CA GLN A 130 38.09 -2.03 -20.59
C GLN A 130 37.56 -1.30 -19.38
N ALA A 131 36.43 -1.77 -18.81
CA ALA A 131 35.85 -1.21 -17.59
C ALA A 131 36.86 -1.29 -16.42
N LEU A 132 37.51 -2.44 -16.23
CA LEU A 132 38.49 -2.65 -15.19
C LEU A 132 39.71 -1.74 -15.37
N GLU A 133 40.23 -1.57 -16.62
CA GLU A 133 41.31 -0.65 -16.92
C GLU A 133 40.93 0.80 -16.63
N LEU A 134 39.73 1.24 -17.01
CA LEU A 134 39.24 2.59 -16.74
C LEU A 134 39.12 2.88 -15.23
N LEU A 135 38.59 1.94 -14.45
CA LEU A 135 38.51 2.05 -13.00
C LEU A 135 39.89 2.12 -12.34
N ARG A 136 40.85 1.28 -12.78
CA ARG A 136 42.26 1.33 -12.31
C ARG A 136 42.93 2.65 -12.68
N ALA A 137 42.69 3.15 -13.88
CA ALA A 137 43.22 4.44 -14.34
C ALA A 137 42.62 5.61 -13.52
N ALA A 138 41.32 5.63 -13.30
CA ALA A 138 40.64 6.62 -12.47
C ALA A 138 41.18 6.60 -11.01
N ARG A 139 41.38 5.41 -10.45
CA ARG A 139 42.00 5.22 -9.12
C ARG A 139 43.41 5.79 -9.06
N LYS A 140 44.26 5.49 -10.07
CA LYS A 140 45.63 5.95 -10.12
C LYS A 140 45.74 7.46 -10.33
N ALA A 141 44.86 8.04 -11.14
CA ALA A 141 44.85 9.47 -11.43
C ALA A 141 44.30 10.32 -10.27
N SER A 142 43.55 9.70 -9.34
CA SER A 142 42.92 10.41 -8.23
C SER A 142 43.97 10.96 -7.25
N LYS A 143 43.87 12.26 -6.97
CA LYS A 143 44.63 12.97 -5.94
C LYS A 143 43.99 13.00 -4.57
N VAL A 144 42.90 12.22 -4.37
CA VAL A 144 42.18 12.17 -3.11
C VAL A 144 43.04 11.51 -2.03
N SER A 145 43.37 12.27 -0.99
CA SER A 145 44.18 11.83 0.14
C SER A 145 43.43 11.61 1.44
N LYS A 146 42.14 11.99 1.50
CA LYS A 146 41.26 11.87 2.68
C LYS A 146 39.80 11.72 2.23
N GLY A 147 38.97 11.15 3.12
CA GLY A 147 37.52 11.06 2.95
C GLY A 147 37.00 9.72 2.45
N ALA A 148 35.69 9.66 2.21
CA ALA A 148 34.95 8.42 1.87
C ALA A 148 35.47 7.75 0.58
N LEU A 149 35.84 8.52 -0.43
CA LEU A 149 36.30 7.98 -1.71
C LEU A 149 37.64 7.22 -1.57
N LEU A 150 38.53 7.65 -0.67
CA LEU A 150 39.76 6.92 -0.39
C LEU A 150 39.53 5.54 0.19
N SER A 151 38.55 5.43 1.11
CA SER A 151 38.14 4.12 1.67
C SER A 151 37.53 3.21 0.61
N CYS A 152 36.80 3.76 -0.34
CA CYS A 152 36.25 3.01 -1.47
C CYS A 152 37.35 2.45 -2.37
N PHE A 153 38.35 3.27 -2.70
CA PHE A 153 39.52 2.83 -3.45
C PHE A 153 40.27 1.72 -2.72
N ALA A 154 40.53 1.90 -1.42
CA ALA A 154 41.26 0.92 -0.63
C ALA A 154 40.50 -0.43 -0.52
N ALA A 155 39.16 -0.43 -0.49
CA ALA A 155 38.36 -1.66 -0.51
C ALA A 155 38.53 -2.40 -1.86
N PHE A 156 38.48 -1.69 -2.97
CA PHE A 156 38.69 -2.25 -4.31
C PHE A 156 40.10 -2.80 -4.50
N ASP A 157 41.14 -2.04 -4.08
CA ASP A 157 42.53 -2.47 -4.16
C ASP A 157 42.79 -3.76 -3.34
N ARG A 158 42.12 -3.94 -2.19
CA ARG A 158 42.26 -5.13 -1.36
C ARG A 158 41.68 -6.43 -1.96
N LEU A 159 40.89 -6.35 -3.01
CA LEU A 159 40.35 -7.54 -3.68
C LEU A 159 41.43 -8.44 -4.27
N ASP A 160 42.49 -7.85 -4.82
CA ASP A 160 43.60 -8.58 -5.45
C ASP A 160 44.85 -8.73 -4.53
N ALA A 161 44.72 -8.38 -3.23
CA ALA A 161 45.88 -8.38 -2.31
C ALA A 161 46.40 -9.80 -1.98
N ASP A 162 45.60 -10.85 -2.19
CA ASP A 162 45.92 -12.23 -1.81
C ASP A 162 46.16 -13.10 -3.08
N ASP A 163 46.69 -12.56 -4.16
CA ASP A 163 46.90 -13.25 -5.45
C ASP A 163 45.66 -13.87 -6.11
N THR A 164 44.48 -13.51 -5.64
CA THR A 164 43.22 -13.93 -6.21
C THR A 164 42.66 -12.83 -7.12
N PRO A 165 42.34 -13.09 -8.39
CA PRO A 165 41.85 -12.04 -9.32
C PRO A 165 40.38 -11.65 -9.07
N LEU A 166 40.08 -11.32 -7.81
CA LEU A 166 38.71 -11.01 -7.39
C LEU A 166 38.16 -9.71 -8.01
N GLN A 167 39.02 -8.73 -8.36
CA GLN A 167 38.54 -7.55 -9.07
C GLN A 167 37.87 -7.94 -10.40
N ARG A 168 38.55 -8.79 -11.20
CA ARG A 168 38.00 -9.25 -12.48
C ARG A 168 36.71 -10.03 -12.30
N THR A 169 36.66 -10.95 -11.33
CA THR A 169 35.46 -11.71 -11.01
C THR A 169 34.32 -10.81 -10.57
N LEU A 170 34.56 -9.82 -9.69
CA LEU A 170 33.55 -8.86 -9.28
C LEU A 170 33.04 -8.04 -10.48
N ILE A 171 33.92 -7.49 -11.30
CA ILE A 171 33.58 -6.66 -12.47
C ILE A 171 32.74 -7.44 -13.48
N SER A 172 33.02 -8.74 -13.69
CA SER A 172 32.24 -9.57 -14.61
C SER A 172 30.77 -9.78 -14.15
N ARG A 173 30.49 -9.61 -12.87
CA ARG A 173 29.13 -9.74 -12.30
C ARG A 173 28.36 -8.41 -12.26
N ILE A 174 29.07 -7.29 -12.44
CA ILE A 174 28.43 -5.97 -12.39
C ILE A 174 27.74 -5.65 -13.71
N GLN A 175 26.53 -5.12 -13.58
CA GLN A 175 25.79 -4.49 -14.67
C GLN A 175 25.36 -3.09 -14.22
N VAL A 176 25.55 -2.11 -15.08
CA VAL A 176 25.18 -0.71 -14.83
C VAL A 176 24.07 -0.31 -15.79
N LEU A 177 22.91 0.01 -15.24
CA LEU A 177 21.76 0.52 -15.98
C LEU A 177 21.65 2.03 -15.71
N GLY A 178 22.04 2.83 -16.69
CA GLY A 178 21.91 4.30 -16.65
C GLY A 178 20.63 4.80 -17.27
N GLY A 179 20.23 6.02 -16.95
CA GLY A 179 18.98 6.61 -17.45
C GLY A 179 17.75 5.82 -17.03
N THR A 180 17.82 5.10 -15.90
CA THR A 180 16.68 4.32 -15.41
C THR A 180 15.51 5.22 -14.98
N PRO A 181 14.25 4.76 -15.09
CA PRO A 181 13.08 5.50 -14.61
C PRO A 181 13.25 5.99 -13.17
N ASP A 182 12.82 7.21 -12.90
CA ASP A 182 12.76 7.75 -11.54
C ASP A 182 11.54 7.21 -10.78
N ILE A 183 11.36 7.65 -9.52
CA ILE A 183 10.25 7.21 -8.67
C ILE A 183 8.88 7.54 -9.29
N THR A 184 8.77 8.66 -10.02
CA THR A 184 7.51 9.09 -10.64
C THR A 184 7.17 8.18 -11.83
N ASP A 185 8.16 7.86 -12.65
CA ASP A 185 8.00 6.97 -13.78
C ASP A 185 7.70 5.53 -13.35
N VAL A 186 8.39 5.03 -12.32
CA VAL A 186 8.14 3.71 -11.73
C VAL A 186 6.69 3.64 -11.24
N ARG A 187 6.24 4.66 -10.52
CA ARG A 187 4.87 4.70 -10.01
C ARG A 187 3.82 4.82 -11.13
N LYS A 188 4.13 5.58 -12.18
CA LYS A 188 3.28 5.67 -13.39
C LYS A 188 3.17 4.33 -14.11
N SER A 189 4.27 3.58 -14.21
CA SER A 189 4.27 2.22 -14.76
C SER A 189 3.36 1.29 -13.95
N MET A 190 3.50 1.25 -12.62
CA MET A 190 2.64 0.46 -11.75
C MET A 190 1.17 0.84 -11.88
N LEU A 191 0.86 2.13 -12.00
CA LEU A 191 -0.51 2.61 -12.21
C LEU A 191 -1.08 2.13 -13.56
N GLY A 192 -0.26 2.09 -14.61
CA GLY A 192 -0.66 1.54 -15.92
C GLY A 192 -1.00 0.04 -15.83
N ILE A 193 -0.20 -0.73 -15.11
CA ILE A 193 -0.44 -2.17 -14.86
C ILE A 193 -1.72 -2.36 -14.03
N ALA A 194 -1.91 -1.55 -12.98
CA ALA A 194 -3.13 -1.57 -12.17
C ALA A 194 -4.37 -1.24 -13.01
N ALA A 195 -4.29 -0.25 -13.90
CA ALA A 195 -5.39 0.10 -14.80
C ALA A 195 -5.76 -1.04 -15.77
N PHE A 196 -4.79 -1.83 -16.19
CA PHE A 196 -5.08 -3.03 -16.98
C PHE A 196 -5.77 -4.12 -16.15
N ALA A 197 -5.39 -4.27 -14.86
CA ALA A 197 -5.93 -5.30 -13.98
C ALA A 197 -7.36 -5.01 -13.48
N VAL A 198 -7.69 -3.75 -13.15
CA VAL A 198 -8.96 -3.39 -12.48
C VAL A 198 -9.72 -2.22 -13.14
N GLY A 199 -9.25 -1.72 -14.26
CA GLY A 199 -9.81 -0.56 -14.96
C GLY A 199 -9.25 0.78 -14.46
N HIS A 200 -9.34 1.80 -15.33
CA HIS A 200 -8.69 3.10 -15.07
C HIS A 200 -9.22 3.81 -13.82
N GLU A 201 -10.53 3.75 -13.57
CA GLU A 201 -11.16 4.43 -12.44
C GLU A 201 -10.70 3.86 -11.09
N ALA A 202 -10.56 2.54 -10.99
CA ALA A 202 -10.17 1.84 -9.78
C ALA A 202 -8.65 1.72 -9.58
N ALA A 203 -7.85 1.96 -10.63
CA ALA A 203 -6.39 1.71 -10.62
C ALA A 203 -5.65 2.38 -9.48
N LYS A 204 -5.97 3.66 -9.20
CA LYS A 204 -5.32 4.42 -8.13
C LYS A 204 -5.63 3.85 -6.74
N ALA A 205 -6.88 3.51 -6.50
CA ALA A 205 -7.33 2.93 -5.24
C ALA A 205 -6.76 1.51 -5.03
N PHE A 206 -6.68 0.71 -6.09
CA PHE A 206 -6.05 -0.60 -6.09
C PHE A 206 -4.55 -0.50 -5.77
N LEU A 207 -3.81 0.35 -6.50
CA LEU A 207 -2.38 0.52 -6.28
C LEU A 207 -2.07 1.02 -4.86
N ALA A 208 -2.87 1.96 -4.33
CA ALA A 208 -2.67 2.46 -2.98
C ALA A 208 -2.80 1.35 -1.90
N ARG A 209 -3.71 0.39 -2.08
CA ARG A 209 -3.86 -0.76 -1.17
C ARG A 209 -2.70 -1.75 -1.29
N LEU A 210 -2.22 -1.98 -2.51
CA LEU A 210 -1.05 -2.83 -2.75
C LEU A 210 0.22 -2.18 -2.18
N GLU A 211 0.42 -0.86 -2.38
CA GLU A 211 1.51 -0.09 -1.79
C GLU A 211 1.45 -0.14 -0.24
N GLY A 212 0.27 0.03 0.35
CA GLY A 212 0.07 -0.04 1.81
C GLY A 212 0.42 -1.41 2.38
N TRP A 213 -0.07 -2.48 1.77
CA TRP A 213 0.29 -3.85 2.17
C TRP A 213 1.80 -4.09 2.07
N PHE A 214 2.42 -3.70 0.95
CA PHE A 214 3.85 -3.91 0.73
C PHE A 214 4.70 -3.12 1.74
N TYR A 215 4.29 -1.90 2.06
CA TYR A 215 4.94 -1.06 3.06
C TYR A 215 4.95 -1.75 4.44
N ASP A 216 3.79 -2.19 4.91
CA ASP A 216 3.68 -2.88 6.20
C ASP A 216 4.51 -4.16 6.23
N ARG A 217 4.48 -4.93 5.14
CA ARG A 217 5.22 -6.18 5.00
C ARG A 217 6.73 -6.00 5.02
N VAL A 218 7.24 -4.95 4.35
CA VAL A 218 8.67 -4.62 4.37
C VAL A 218 9.10 -4.09 5.75
N ILE A 219 8.27 -3.29 6.44
CA ILE A 219 8.54 -2.88 7.83
C ILE A 219 8.68 -4.11 8.72
N GLU A 220 7.81 -5.09 8.60
CA GLU A 220 7.86 -6.33 9.38
C GLU A 220 9.17 -7.10 9.10
N GLN A 221 9.56 -7.23 7.81
CA GLN A 221 10.82 -7.82 7.40
C GLN A 221 12.00 -7.10 8.06
N MET A 222 12.06 -5.78 7.95
CA MET A 222 13.20 -4.98 8.46
C MET A 222 13.29 -4.97 10.00
N ARG A 223 12.17 -5.07 10.71
CA ARG A 223 12.13 -5.11 12.19
C ARG A 223 12.54 -6.46 12.79
N THR A 224 12.45 -7.52 12.01
CA THR A 224 12.74 -8.88 12.46
C THR A 224 14.16 -9.27 12.03
N PRO A 225 15.10 -9.54 12.95
CA PRO A 225 16.42 -10.04 12.58
C PRO A 225 16.31 -11.32 11.72
N GLY A 226 16.85 -11.30 10.52
CA GLY A 226 16.69 -12.38 9.54
C GLY A 226 15.26 -12.49 8.99
N GLY A 227 14.52 -11.38 8.95
CA GLY A 227 13.14 -11.32 8.46
C GLY A 227 13.00 -11.89 7.05
N SER A 228 11.96 -12.67 6.83
CA SER A 228 11.73 -13.35 5.54
C SER A 228 11.41 -12.36 4.44
N PRO A 229 11.90 -12.59 3.20
CA PRO A 229 11.58 -11.78 2.04
C PRO A 229 10.10 -11.92 1.65
N VAL A 230 9.61 -11.02 0.81
CA VAL A 230 8.34 -11.18 0.11
C VAL A 230 8.51 -12.29 -0.94
N THR A 231 7.69 -13.33 -0.88
CA THR A 231 7.72 -14.45 -1.83
C THR A 231 6.70 -14.29 -2.96
N GLY A 232 6.95 -14.95 -4.10
CA GLY A 232 6.02 -14.97 -5.21
C GLY A 232 4.63 -15.49 -4.82
N THR A 233 4.59 -16.55 -4.02
CA THR A 233 3.31 -17.12 -3.53
C THR A 233 2.54 -16.16 -2.64
N GLU A 234 3.23 -15.48 -1.69
CA GLU A 234 2.61 -14.49 -0.81
C GLU A 234 2.07 -13.30 -1.63
N PHE A 235 2.86 -12.82 -2.59
CA PHE A 235 2.47 -11.71 -3.45
C PHE A 235 1.26 -12.04 -4.34
N ASP A 236 1.24 -13.23 -4.93
CA ASP A 236 0.12 -13.73 -5.75
C ASP A 236 -1.19 -13.81 -4.96
N GLN A 237 -1.14 -14.33 -3.73
CA GLN A 237 -2.30 -14.40 -2.86
C GLN A 237 -2.89 -13.01 -2.60
N VAL A 238 -2.05 -12.06 -2.21
CA VAL A 238 -2.50 -10.68 -1.92
C VAL A 238 -3.04 -9.99 -3.15
N LEU A 239 -2.36 -10.15 -4.29
CA LEU A 239 -2.78 -9.54 -5.55
C LEU A 239 -4.13 -10.12 -6.01
N THR A 240 -4.31 -11.43 -5.92
CA THR A 240 -5.55 -12.12 -6.25
C THR A 240 -6.70 -11.66 -5.34
N ASP A 241 -6.47 -11.56 -4.03
CA ASP A 241 -7.46 -11.08 -3.07
C ASP A 241 -7.87 -9.63 -3.37
N LEU A 242 -6.89 -8.76 -3.66
CA LEU A 242 -7.17 -7.38 -4.06
C LEU A 242 -7.96 -7.32 -5.38
N GLN A 243 -7.55 -8.06 -6.40
CA GLN A 243 -8.28 -8.10 -7.68
C GLN A 243 -9.74 -8.56 -7.48
N HIS A 244 -9.97 -9.53 -6.59
CA HIS A 244 -11.32 -9.99 -6.28
C HIS A 244 -12.18 -8.88 -5.65
N GLN A 245 -11.60 -8.05 -4.78
CA GLN A 245 -12.30 -6.93 -4.15
C GLN A 245 -12.68 -5.81 -5.14
N PHE A 246 -11.92 -5.67 -6.24
CA PHE A 246 -12.17 -4.66 -7.27
C PHE A 246 -12.96 -5.17 -8.48
N ARG A 247 -13.57 -6.35 -8.38
CA ARG A 247 -14.48 -6.85 -9.43
C ARG A 247 -15.70 -5.94 -9.58
N TYR A 248 -16.29 -5.99 -10.77
CA TYR A 248 -17.49 -5.20 -11.11
C TYR A 248 -18.66 -5.40 -10.13
N ASP A 249 -18.82 -6.61 -9.61
CA ASP A 249 -19.85 -7.02 -8.66
C ASP A 249 -19.42 -6.90 -7.19
N ASN A 250 -18.28 -6.27 -6.90
CA ASN A 250 -17.75 -6.12 -5.55
C ASN A 250 -17.29 -4.67 -5.27
N LEU A 251 -17.00 -4.39 -4.02
CA LEU A 251 -16.40 -3.17 -3.52
C LEU A 251 -15.35 -3.52 -2.46
N PRO A 252 -14.19 -2.87 -2.45
CA PRO A 252 -13.14 -3.19 -1.48
C PRO A 252 -13.55 -2.81 -0.06
N ILE A 253 -13.27 -3.70 0.87
CA ILE A 253 -13.44 -3.49 2.31
C ILE A 253 -12.06 -3.28 2.94
N ASP A 254 -11.89 -2.14 3.59
CA ASP A 254 -10.61 -1.72 4.12
C ASP A 254 -10.37 -2.28 5.53
N ARG A 255 -9.18 -2.88 5.75
CA ARG A 255 -8.83 -3.52 7.03
C ARG A 255 -8.76 -2.55 8.20
N ASP A 256 -8.30 -1.32 7.97
CA ASP A 256 -8.29 -0.28 8.98
C ASP A 256 -9.69 0.07 9.46
N ILE A 257 -10.70 0.05 8.57
CA ILE A 257 -12.10 0.29 8.90
C ILE A 257 -12.70 -0.89 9.66
N THR A 258 -12.46 -2.13 9.22
CA THR A 258 -12.94 -3.32 9.95
C THR A 258 -12.33 -3.44 11.34
N GLY A 259 -11.10 -2.95 11.53
CA GLY A 259 -10.40 -2.89 12.82
C GLY A 259 -10.82 -1.74 13.74
N MET A 260 -11.62 -0.76 13.26
CA MET A 260 -12.05 0.38 14.09
C MET A 260 -12.84 -0.08 15.32
N ALA A 261 -12.48 0.49 16.46
CA ALA A 261 -13.21 0.36 17.74
C ALA A 261 -13.55 1.77 18.25
N PRO A 262 -14.52 2.46 17.59
CA PRO A 262 -14.85 3.83 17.92
C PRO A 262 -15.44 3.95 19.32
N ASP A 263 -15.23 5.11 19.97
CA ASP A 263 -15.87 5.44 21.24
C ASP A 263 -17.38 5.69 21.00
N VAL A 264 -18.22 5.11 21.85
CA VAL A 264 -19.67 5.33 21.80
C VAL A 264 -20.04 6.81 21.95
N SER A 265 -19.22 7.59 22.63
CA SER A 265 -19.39 9.04 22.80
C SER A 265 -19.35 9.82 21.48
N GLU A 266 -18.66 9.32 20.46
CA GLU A 266 -18.55 9.98 19.14
C GLU A 266 -19.91 10.10 18.40
N ALA A 267 -20.87 9.29 18.77
CA ALA A 267 -22.21 9.28 18.17
C ALA A 267 -23.33 9.48 19.20
N ALA A 268 -23.01 9.89 20.44
CA ALA A 268 -24.00 10.00 21.51
C ALA A 268 -25.18 10.95 21.16
N ASP A 269 -24.92 12.01 20.41
CA ASP A 269 -25.92 12.99 19.98
C ASP A 269 -26.70 12.61 18.73
N LYS A 270 -26.36 11.49 18.09
CA LYS A 270 -26.98 11.04 16.87
C LYS A 270 -28.43 10.62 17.08
N THR A 271 -29.28 10.94 16.11
CA THR A 271 -30.72 10.64 16.15
C THR A 271 -31.01 9.14 16.25
N PHE A 272 -30.22 8.31 15.54
CA PHE A 272 -30.38 6.87 15.62
C PHE A 272 -30.10 6.30 17.03
N VAL A 273 -29.16 6.89 17.78
CA VAL A 273 -28.86 6.50 19.17
C VAL A 273 -30.07 6.85 20.07
N ARG A 274 -30.66 8.03 19.88
CA ARG A 274 -31.89 8.41 20.57
C ARG A 274 -33.05 7.48 20.24
N GLN A 275 -33.17 7.05 18.99
CA GLN A 275 -34.16 6.04 18.57
C GLN A 275 -33.98 4.71 19.31
N LEU A 276 -32.74 4.23 19.46
CA LEU A 276 -32.44 3.00 20.20
C LEU A 276 -32.76 3.14 21.69
N GLY A 277 -32.44 4.29 22.29
CA GLY A 277 -32.80 4.63 23.66
C GLY A 277 -34.34 4.65 23.87
N LEU A 278 -35.08 5.25 22.93
CA LEU A 278 -36.55 5.33 22.97
C LEU A 278 -37.21 3.96 23.09
N ILE A 279 -36.72 2.94 22.40
CA ILE A 279 -37.22 1.57 22.47
C ILE A 279 -36.55 0.74 23.58
N GLY A 280 -35.66 1.30 24.37
CA GLY A 280 -35.02 0.65 25.52
C GLY A 280 -34.01 -0.42 25.11
N VAL A 281 -33.16 -0.13 24.13
CA VAL A 281 -31.96 -0.92 23.80
C VAL A 281 -30.88 -0.65 24.83
N GLY A 282 -30.20 -1.68 25.35
CA GLY A 282 -29.13 -1.53 26.34
C GLY A 282 -27.86 -0.91 25.75
N SER A 283 -27.06 -0.28 26.60
CA SER A 283 -25.85 0.48 26.23
C SER A 283 -24.85 -0.30 25.42
N GLU A 284 -24.61 -1.57 25.75
CA GLU A 284 -23.70 -2.45 25.02
C GLU A 284 -24.13 -2.62 23.53
N ARG A 285 -25.41 -2.89 23.29
CA ARG A 285 -25.95 -3.01 21.93
C ARG A 285 -25.96 -1.68 21.18
N ILE A 286 -26.15 -0.57 21.88
CA ILE A 286 -25.95 0.78 21.31
C ILE A 286 -24.50 0.95 20.87
N GLY A 287 -23.54 0.48 21.67
CA GLY A 287 -22.12 0.48 21.29
C GLY A 287 -21.84 -0.26 19.99
N TYR A 288 -22.45 -1.43 19.79
CA TYR A 288 -22.31 -2.15 18.52
C TYR A 288 -22.98 -1.40 17.35
N ALA A 289 -24.11 -0.78 17.56
CA ALA A 289 -24.78 0.03 16.55
C ALA A 289 -23.94 1.26 16.12
N VAL A 290 -23.32 1.94 17.09
CA VAL A 290 -22.39 3.07 16.84
C VAL A 290 -21.19 2.60 16.04
N ARG A 291 -20.58 1.50 16.40
CA ARG A 291 -19.48 0.91 15.66
C ARG A 291 -19.84 0.63 14.20
N ASP A 292 -20.98 -0.06 13.98
CA ASP A 292 -21.43 -0.42 12.64
C ASP A 292 -21.79 0.83 11.81
N TYR A 293 -22.38 1.86 12.45
CA TYR A 293 -22.63 3.17 11.84
C TYR A 293 -21.33 3.84 11.36
N ILE A 294 -20.33 3.97 12.23
CA ILE A 294 -19.07 4.66 11.92
C ILE A 294 -18.31 3.91 10.82
N ARG A 295 -18.22 2.59 10.92
CA ARG A 295 -17.59 1.76 9.89
C ARG A 295 -18.27 1.92 8.52
N ALA A 296 -19.60 1.82 8.46
CA ALA A 296 -20.33 1.98 7.21
C ALA A 296 -20.20 3.40 6.64
N PHE A 297 -20.30 4.41 7.48
CA PHE A 297 -20.13 5.80 7.06
C PHE A 297 -18.74 6.03 6.47
N THR A 298 -17.69 5.61 7.17
CA THR A 298 -16.30 5.77 6.72
C THR A 298 -16.04 4.99 5.43
N GLN A 299 -16.52 3.74 5.34
CA GLN A 299 -16.32 2.91 4.16
C GLN A 299 -17.05 3.46 2.93
N ARG A 300 -18.30 3.86 3.08
CA ARG A 300 -19.10 4.46 2.00
C ARG A 300 -18.51 5.81 1.53
N SER A 301 -18.02 6.63 2.46
CA SER A 301 -17.31 7.88 2.14
C SER A 301 -16.05 7.61 1.32
N ARG A 302 -15.25 6.63 1.75
CA ARG A 302 -14.02 6.24 1.02
C ARG A 302 -14.32 5.74 -0.39
N TRP A 303 -15.32 4.90 -0.58
CA TRP A 303 -15.75 4.48 -1.92
C TRP A 303 -16.17 5.65 -2.80
N SER A 304 -16.84 6.65 -2.23
CA SER A 304 -17.22 7.87 -2.96
C SER A 304 -16.01 8.71 -3.35
N ASP A 305 -15.10 8.95 -2.40
CA ASP A 305 -13.89 9.78 -2.61
C ASP A 305 -12.93 9.14 -3.62
N GLU A 306 -12.89 7.81 -3.66
CA GLU A 306 -12.08 7.02 -4.60
C GLU A 306 -12.78 6.76 -5.95
N ASN A 307 -14.00 7.29 -6.15
CA ASN A 307 -14.83 7.10 -7.36
C ASN A 307 -15.10 5.62 -7.71
N LEU A 308 -15.27 4.77 -6.71
CA LEU A 308 -15.56 3.34 -6.89
C LEU A 308 -17.06 3.06 -7.06
N LEU A 309 -17.91 4.01 -6.70
CA LEU A 309 -19.37 3.91 -6.81
C LEU A 309 -19.84 4.33 -8.20
N ARG A 310 -20.86 3.63 -8.70
CA ARG A 310 -21.58 4.03 -9.91
C ARG A 310 -22.48 5.22 -9.62
N ALA A 311 -22.79 5.98 -10.66
CA ALA A 311 -23.72 7.11 -10.55
C ALA A 311 -25.07 6.66 -9.96
N GLY A 312 -25.48 7.24 -8.84
CA GLY A 312 -26.75 6.94 -8.16
C GLY A 312 -26.79 5.64 -7.36
N GLU A 313 -25.73 4.84 -7.32
CA GLU A 313 -25.71 3.49 -6.70
C GLU A 313 -26.07 3.52 -5.20
N ILE A 314 -25.53 4.48 -4.46
CA ILE A 314 -25.89 4.64 -3.04
C ILE A 314 -27.39 4.96 -2.86
N GLY A 315 -27.92 5.85 -3.68
CA GLY A 315 -29.35 6.20 -3.61
C GLY A 315 -30.26 5.02 -3.95
N GLU A 316 -29.88 4.19 -4.90
CA GLU A 316 -30.60 2.95 -5.23
C GLU A 316 -30.54 1.93 -4.09
N TYR A 317 -29.36 1.76 -3.53
CA TYR A 317 -29.16 0.89 -2.37
C TYR A 317 -30.02 1.33 -1.17
N GLU A 318 -29.99 2.62 -0.84
CA GLU A 318 -30.81 3.17 0.26
C GLU A 318 -32.30 3.05 0.02
N ARG A 319 -32.78 3.25 -1.23
CA ARG A 319 -34.19 3.00 -1.56
C ARG A 319 -34.58 1.56 -1.30
N LYS A 320 -33.76 0.59 -1.71
CA LYS A 320 -33.99 -0.83 -1.42
C LYS A 320 -34.08 -1.10 0.08
N LEU A 321 -33.16 -0.55 0.89
CA LEU A 321 -33.20 -0.70 2.34
C LEU A 321 -34.49 -0.12 2.96
N VAL A 322 -34.91 1.06 2.50
CA VAL A 322 -36.13 1.73 2.98
C VAL A 322 -37.40 0.94 2.56
N GLU A 323 -37.43 0.40 1.35
CA GLU A 323 -38.57 -0.41 0.87
C GLU A 323 -38.74 -1.68 1.71
N GLU A 324 -37.69 -2.40 1.98
CA GLU A 324 -37.71 -3.61 2.82
C GLU A 324 -38.09 -3.30 4.27
N TRP A 325 -37.55 -2.21 4.84
CA TRP A 325 -37.95 -1.75 6.16
C TRP A 325 -39.43 -1.35 6.19
N ARG A 326 -39.91 -0.62 5.17
CA ARG A 326 -41.26 -0.09 5.11
C ARG A 326 -42.33 -1.21 5.12
N SER A 327 -42.08 -2.31 4.41
CA SER A 327 -42.94 -3.48 4.41
C SER A 327 -43.12 -4.04 5.83
N ARG A 328 -42.03 -4.28 6.55
CA ARG A 328 -42.04 -4.81 7.93
C ARG A 328 -42.60 -3.81 8.94
N PHE A 329 -42.35 -2.53 8.72
CA PHE A 329 -42.87 -1.48 9.57
C PHE A 329 -44.39 -1.34 9.43
N ALA A 330 -44.95 -1.54 8.24
CA ALA A 330 -46.39 -1.56 8.00
C ALA A 330 -47.05 -2.77 8.69
N GLU A 331 -46.47 -3.97 8.55
CA GLU A 331 -46.94 -5.18 9.27
C GLU A 331 -46.97 -4.95 10.79
N MET A 332 -45.89 -4.39 11.37
CA MET A 332 -45.86 -4.03 12.80
C MET A 332 -46.98 -3.05 13.18
N ALA A 333 -47.25 -2.05 12.35
CA ALA A 333 -48.30 -1.05 12.63
C ALA A 333 -49.71 -1.65 12.57
N GLU A 334 -49.94 -2.59 11.66
CA GLU A 334 -51.22 -3.33 11.56
C GLU A 334 -51.41 -4.24 12.79
N ASP A 335 -50.37 -4.97 13.22
CA ASP A 335 -50.46 -5.88 14.37
C ASP A 335 -50.69 -5.15 15.70
N LEU A 336 -50.16 -3.93 15.85
CA LEU A 336 -50.31 -3.13 17.07
C LEU A 336 -51.71 -2.58 17.26
N GLY A 337 -52.39 -2.20 16.20
CA GLY A 337 -53.71 -1.55 16.28
C GLY A 337 -53.69 -0.17 17.00
N PRO A 338 -54.82 0.53 17.02
CA PRO A 338 -54.89 1.92 17.53
C PRO A 338 -54.76 2.06 19.06
N GLU A 339 -55.12 1.00 19.81
CA GLU A 339 -55.13 1.00 21.29
C GLU A 339 -53.86 0.43 21.92
N ALA A 340 -52.80 0.20 21.13
CA ALA A 340 -51.56 -0.39 21.62
C ALA A 340 -50.91 0.42 22.72
N THR A 341 -50.57 -0.23 23.82
CA THR A 341 -49.85 0.37 24.94
C THR A 341 -48.40 0.69 24.57
N GLU A 342 -47.77 1.61 25.28
CA GLU A 342 -46.37 1.94 25.10
C GLU A 342 -45.42 0.74 25.23
N GLN A 343 -45.76 -0.19 26.11
CA GLN A 343 -44.96 -1.41 26.33
C GLN A 343 -45.06 -2.36 25.13
N GLU A 344 -46.20 -2.50 24.53
CA GLU A 344 -46.41 -3.25 23.28
C GLU A 344 -45.68 -2.61 22.12
N LYS A 345 -45.83 -1.30 21.93
CA LYS A 345 -45.10 -0.52 20.92
C LYS A 345 -43.57 -0.72 21.03
N LYS A 346 -43.00 -0.67 22.23
CA LYS A 346 -41.58 -0.92 22.46
C LYS A 346 -41.17 -2.37 22.21
N ARG A 347 -42.04 -3.34 22.50
CA ARG A 347 -41.77 -4.74 22.21
C ARG A 347 -41.66 -5.00 20.72
N GLU A 348 -42.62 -4.54 19.95
CA GLU A 348 -42.65 -4.71 18.50
C GLU A 348 -41.53 -3.89 17.82
N ALA A 349 -41.25 -2.68 18.28
CA ALA A 349 -40.10 -1.87 17.84
C ALA A 349 -38.76 -2.61 18.01
N LYS A 350 -38.59 -3.36 19.11
CA LYS A 350 -37.41 -4.21 19.32
C LYS A 350 -37.32 -5.37 18.34
N LEU A 351 -38.46 -5.88 17.80
CA LEU A 351 -38.43 -6.90 16.77
C LEU A 351 -37.95 -6.34 15.44
N ILE A 352 -38.41 -5.17 15.03
CA ILE A 352 -37.92 -4.47 13.84
C ILE A 352 -36.39 -4.21 13.96
N TYR A 353 -35.94 -3.67 15.11
CA TYR A 353 -34.51 -3.46 15.32
C TYR A 353 -33.73 -4.78 15.33
N ARG A 354 -34.27 -5.85 15.90
CA ARG A 354 -33.62 -7.17 15.91
C ARG A 354 -33.49 -7.75 14.50
N TRP A 355 -34.45 -7.55 13.65
CA TRP A 355 -34.37 -7.93 12.25
C TRP A 355 -33.23 -7.20 11.52
N VAL A 356 -33.10 -5.88 11.67
CA VAL A 356 -31.98 -5.12 11.11
C VAL A 356 -30.65 -5.64 11.65
N ASP A 357 -30.56 -5.87 12.96
CA ASP A 357 -29.32 -6.31 13.61
C ASP A 357 -28.89 -7.73 13.22
N ARG A 358 -29.84 -8.63 12.90
CA ARG A 358 -29.52 -10.05 12.70
C ARG A 358 -29.79 -10.59 11.29
N GLU A 359 -30.77 -10.07 10.59
CA GLU A 359 -31.33 -10.69 9.38
C GLU A 359 -31.17 -9.84 8.12
N ALA A 360 -31.17 -8.50 8.25
CA ALA A 360 -31.07 -7.60 7.12
C ALA A 360 -29.67 -7.64 6.52
N ARG A 361 -29.46 -8.49 5.50
CA ARG A 361 -28.19 -8.72 4.79
C ARG A 361 -28.26 -8.23 3.35
N PHE A 362 -28.69 -7.00 3.16
CA PHE A 362 -28.81 -6.40 1.83
C PHE A 362 -27.45 -5.85 1.38
N GLN A 363 -26.96 -6.40 0.29
CA GLN A 363 -25.69 -6.03 -0.28
C GLN A 363 -25.87 -4.87 -1.27
N ILE A 364 -24.90 -3.94 -1.30
CA ILE A 364 -24.82 -2.89 -2.30
C ILE A 364 -24.43 -3.48 -3.68
N ARG A 365 -23.50 -4.44 -3.67
CA ARG A 365 -23.14 -5.32 -4.79
C ARG A 365 -23.06 -6.76 -4.30
N ALA A 366 -23.27 -7.71 -5.18
CA ALA A 366 -23.38 -9.13 -4.82
C ALA A 366 -22.14 -9.69 -4.08
N GLY A 367 -20.93 -9.20 -4.39
CA GLY A 367 -19.69 -9.60 -3.74
C GLY A 367 -19.36 -8.81 -2.46
N CYS A 368 -20.10 -7.72 -2.16
CA CYS A 368 -19.88 -6.90 -0.98
C CYS A 368 -20.76 -7.39 0.18
N ASP A 369 -20.32 -8.41 0.90
CA ASP A 369 -21.11 -9.14 1.90
C ASP A 369 -20.82 -8.74 3.35
N GLU A 370 -20.00 -7.70 3.57
CA GLU A 370 -19.69 -7.20 4.91
C GLU A 370 -20.93 -6.66 5.64
N VAL A 371 -21.24 -7.31 6.74
CA VAL A 371 -22.48 -7.11 7.52
C VAL A 371 -22.65 -5.69 8.04
N PHE A 372 -21.56 -5.04 8.44
CA PHE A 372 -21.59 -3.68 8.97
C PHE A 372 -22.07 -2.67 7.93
N VAL A 373 -21.91 -2.94 6.63
CA VAL A 373 -22.34 -2.03 5.54
C VAL A 373 -23.86 -1.90 5.57
N ALA A 374 -24.60 -3.01 5.63
CA ALA A 374 -26.05 -2.99 5.70
C ALA A 374 -26.57 -2.42 7.04
N LYS A 375 -26.06 -2.91 8.16
CA LYS A 375 -26.47 -2.46 9.49
C LYS A 375 -26.22 -0.98 9.70
N GLY A 376 -24.99 -0.52 9.41
CA GLY A 376 -24.63 0.87 9.55
C GLY A 376 -25.41 1.78 8.60
N SER A 377 -25.71 1.32 7.38
CA SER A 377 -26.59 2.07 6.46
C SER A 377 -28.00 2.23 7.01
N TYR A 378 -28.57 1.23 7.67
CA TYR A 378 -29.84 1.40 8.39
C TYR A 378 -29.73 2.42 9.53
N HIS A 379 -28.62 2.45 10.26
CA HIS A 379 -28.40 3.46 11.29
C HIS A 379 -28.23 4.86 10.69
N MET A 380 -27.60 4.99 9.51
CA MET A 380 -27.53 6.27 8.78
C MET A 380 -28.92 6.74 8.36
N LEU A 381 -29.74 5.86 7.79
CA LEU A 381 -31.13 6.17 7.44
C LEU A 381 -31.98 6.50 8.65
N ALA A 382 -31.72 5.87 9.81
CA ALA A 382 -32.40 6.19 11.07
C ALA A 382 -31.94 7.54 11.64
N ASP A 383 -30.70 7.92 11.45
CA ASP A 383 -30.18 9.25 11.82
C ASP A 383 -30.87 10.36 11.02
N GLU A 384 -31.19 10.09 9.76
CA GLU A 384 -31.94 10.96 8.84
C GLU A 384 -33.47 10.89 9.00
N LEU A 385 -34.01 10.10 9.93
CA LEU A 385 -35.45 9.84 10.11
C LEU A 385 -36.14 9.23 8.89
N ARG A 386 -35.41 8.63 7.97
CA ARG A 386 -35.95 7.91 6.80
C ARG A 386 -36.44 6.49 7.15
N VAL A 387 -35.89 5.93 8.22
CA VAL A 387 -36.37 4.71 8.89
C VAL A 387 -36.43 4.93 10.39
N GLY A 388 -37.18 4.09 11.09
CA GLY A 388 -37.27 4.16 12.55
C GLY A 388 -37.72 2.83 13.16
N TRP A 389 -37.61 2.73 14.47
CA TRP A 389 -37.90 1.50 15.17
C TRP A 389 -39.30 1.57 15.86
N HIS A 390 -39.54 2.69 16.55
CA HIS A 390 -40.81 2.89 17.25
C HIS A 390 -41.93 3.35 16.30
N PRO A 391 -43.19 2.89 16.42
CA PRO A 391 -44.28 3.33 15.56
C PRO A 391 -44.41 4.85 15.45
N ASP A 392 -44.19 5.56 16.55
CA ASP A 392 -44.29 7.03 16.63
C ASP A 392 -42.92 7.73 16.54
N PHE A 393 -41.89 7.09 15.96
CA PHE A 393 -40.49 7.60 16.01
C PHE A 393 -40.35 9.00 15.46
N SER A 394 -40.98 9.29 14.34
CA SER A 394 -40.88 10.60 13.68
C SER A 394 -41.45 11.72 14.54
N ALA A 395 -42.66 11.57 15.02
CA ALA A 395 -43.31 12.58 15.87
C ALA A 395 -42.56 12.83 17.18
N ARG A 396 -42.07 11.76 17.82
CA ARG A 396 -41.36 11.86 19.11
C ARG A 396 -39.98 12.50 18.96
N LEU A 397 -39.27 12.20 17.89
CA LEU A 397 -37.92 12.77 17.69
C LEU A 397 -37.98 14.19 17.16
N MET A 398 -38.97 14.53 16.32
CA MET A 398 -39.16 15.94 15.93
C MET A 398 -39.47 16.80 17.15
N ALA A 399 -40.30 16.31 18.09
CA ALA A 399 -40.55 17.02 19.33
C ALA A 399 -39.31 17.21 20.25
N LEU A 400 -38.33 16.32 20.13
CA LEU A 400 -37.05 16.42 20.86
C LEU A 400 -36.03 17.34 20.18
N LEU A 401 -36.18 17.57 18.87
CA LEU A 401 -35.31 18.40 18.05
C LEU A 401 -35.79 19.88 18.01
N GLU A 402 -37.07 20.13 18.33
CA GLU A 402 -37.56 21.49 18.47
C GLU A 402 -36.90 22.19 19.69
N PRO A 403 -36.28 23.36 19.49
CA PRO A 403 -35.69 24.08 20.62
C PRO A 403 -36.75 24.42 21.67
N ALA A 404 -36.41 24.20 22.95
CA ALA A 404 -37.27 24.43 24.13
C ALA A 404 -37.65 25.92 24.35
N GLY A 405 -38.04 26.62 23.29
CA GLY A 405 -38.29 28.05 23.28
C GLY A 405 -39.48 28.56 22.47
N ALA A 406 -40.27 27.66 21.89
CA ALA A 406 -41.45 28.00 21.07
C ALA A 406 -42.76 27.58 21.76
N ARG A 407 -42.95 27.91 23.02
CA ARG A 407 -44.26 27.87 23.71
C ARG A 407 -44.54 29.20 24.35
#